data_4c71debc1c1a88a8b600e6d6fc7ae2b0
#
_entry.id   4c71debc1c1a88a8b600e6d6fc7ae2b0
#
_cell.length_a   1.000
_cell.length_b   1.000
_cell.length_c   1.000
_cell.angle_alpha   90.00
_cell.angle_beta   90.00
_cell.angle_gamma   90.00
#
_symmetry.space_group_name_H-M   'P 1'
#
loop_
_entity.id
_entity.type
_entity.pdbx_description
1 polymer ?
#
loop_
_entity_poly.entity_id
_entity_poly.type
_entity_poly.pdbx_seq_one_letter_code
_entity_poly.pdbx_strand_id
1 'polypeptide(L)'
;MKVALGVTGGIAAYKAPEIVRLLQDRGIRVQVIMTRAAQEFVRPLTFAALSGEKVITGLFSSGEEQQPNIDSAIEHIAVAQAIDALVVVPATADVLAHFAQGIASDFLTTLYLATTAPVVVAPAMNVNMWNHPATQANLEILRQRGVRVVEPGSGYLACGMTGPGRLAENEAIIAAVLQALGASQDLAGETVLITAGPTREKIDPVRYLTNRSSGRMGYALAEAALRRGARVILVSGPTTLTPPGAAEVTRVESAEQMREAVLKLLPLASVVIKTAAVSDYRPKVAAGQKIKRKGPMTLELEATPDILKELAQRKESQIVVGFAAETENVLENARQKLVAKNLDAIVVNDVSRQGIGFDSDRNAVTIITLGEVIDVPETTKWEVAQRVLDQIARLCQNRKHPVKA
;
A
#
# COMPACT_ATOMS: atom_id res chain seq x y z
N MET A 1 -4.19 -3.57 -4.42
CA MET A 1 -4.87 -2.96 -5.59
C MET A 1 -4.26 -3.53 -6.86
N LYS A 2 -5.08 -3.61 -7.92
CA LYS A 2 -4.64 -4.05 -9.24
C LYS A 2 -5.04 -3.01 -10.29
N VAL A 3 -4.09 -2.56 -11.10
CA VAL A 3 -4.31 -1.60 -12.19
C VAL A 3 -4.17 -2.33 -13.53
N ALA A 4 -5.09 -2.10 -14.47
CA ALA A 4 -4.86 -2.40 -15.88
C ALA A 4 -4.12 -1.23 -16.53
N LEU A 5 -2.93 -1.47 -17.07
CA LEU A 5 -2.15 -0.46 -17.79
C LEU A 5 -2.27 -0.72 -19.30
N GLY A 6 -3.05 0.11 -19.99
CA GLY A 6 -3.15 0.15 -21.43
C GLY A 6 -1.97 0.91 -22.05
N VAL A 7 -1.23 0.27 -22.92
CA VAL A 7 -0.12 0.88 -23.68
C VAL A 7 -0.52 0.99 -25.13
N THR A 8 -0.52 2.21 -25.70
CA THR A 8 -0.91 2.45 -27.09
C THR A 8 0.26 2.88 -27.96
N GLY A 9 0.07 2.80 -29.30
CA GLY A 9 1.14 2.93 -30.30
C GLY A 9 1.61 4.37 -30.51
N GLY A 10 2.64 4.77 -29.80
CA GLY A 10 3.32 6.05 -29.97
C GLY A 10 4.73 5.98 -29.41
N ILE A 11 5.60 6.91 -29.83
CA ILE A 11 7.00 6.92 -29.38
C ILE A 11 7.11 6.93 -27.85
N ALA A 12 6.20 7.60 -27.14
CA ALA A 12 6.19 7.67 -25.69
C ALA A 12 5.92 6.32 -24.98
N ALA A 13 5.58 5.24 -25.72
CA ALA A 13 5.37 3.91 -25.17
C ALA A 13 6.60 3.39 -24.40
N TYR A 14 7.83 3.85 -24.76
CA TYR A 14 9.06 3.48 -24.05
C TYR A 14 9.10 3.93 -22.59
N LYS A 15 8.25 4.88 -22.20
CA LYS A 15 8.14 5.35 -20.80
C LYS A 15 7.20 4.48 -19.95
N ALA A 16 6.29 3.72 -20.57
CA ALA A 16 5.33 2.90 -19.84
C ALA A 16 5.98 1.84 -18.93
N PRO A 17 7.13 1.20 -19.28
CA PRO A 17 7.85 0.32 -18.35
C PRO A 17 8.23 0.97 -17.02
N GLU A 18 8.59 2.24 -17.01
CA GLU A 18 8.91 2.97 -15.79
C GLU A 18 7.67 3.21 -14.94
N ILE A 19 6.53 3.52 -15.56
CA ILE A 19 5.23 3.63 -14.86
C ILE A 19 4.85 2.29 -14.19
N VAL A 20 5.10 1.15 -14.85
CA VAL A 20 4.89 -0.18 -14.23
C VAL A 20 5.69 -0.29 -12.93
N ARG A 21 6.99 0.03 -12.96
CA ARG A 21 7.87 -0.04 -11.78
C ARG A 21 7.41 0.90 -10.66
N LEU A 22 7.10 2.14 -11.00
CA LEU A 22 6.66 3.14 -10.02
C LEU A 22 5.33 2.76 -9.34
N LEU A 23 4.42 2.06 -10.03
CA LEU A 23 3.21 1.52 -9.43
C LEU A 23 3.51 0.31 -8.54
N GLN A 24 4.40 -0.60 -8.98
CA GLN A 24 4.81 -1.76 -8.19
C GLN A 24 5.57 -1.37 -6.92
N ASP A 25 6.44 -0.36 -6.96
CA ASP A 25 7.13 0.19 -5.79
C ASP A 25 6.14 0.69 -4.71
N ARG A 26 4.91 0.98 -5.12
CA ARG A 26 3.79 1.37 -4.23
C ARG A 26 2.86 0.21 -3.88
N GLY A 27 3.27 -1.04 -4.13
CA GLY A 27 2.50 -2.24 -3.83
C GLY A 27 1.27 -2.44 -4.72
N ILE A 28 1.22 -1.79 -5.90
CA ILE A 28 0.12 -1.92 -6.87
C ILE A 28 0.50 -2.96 -7.91
N ARG A 29 -0.31 -4.00 -8.07
CA ARG A 29 -0.15 -4.99 -9.14
C ARG A 29 -0.57 -4.38 -10.47
N VAL A 30 0.20 -4.66 -11.54
CA VAL A 30 -0.04 -4.08 -12.86
C VAL A 30 -0.26 -5.17 -13.89
N GLN A 31 -1.47 -5.22 -14.46
CA GLN A 31 -1.81 -6.04 -15.63
C GLN A 31 -1.62 -5.20 -16.89
N VAL A 32 -0.64 -5.53 -17.70
CA VAL A 32 -0.37 -4.75 -18.92
C VAL A 32 -1.19 -5.25 -20.10
N ILE A 33 -1.78 -4.31 -20.83
CA ILE A 33 -2.56 -4.52 -22.05
C ILE A 33 -1.93 -3.68 -23.15
N MET A 34 -1.57 -4.28 -24.26
CA MET A 34 -0.92 -3.59 -25.38
C MET A 34 -1.78 -3.62 -26.62
N THR A 35 -1.98 -2.45 -27.24
CA THR A 35 -2.53 -2.42 -28.59
C THR A 35 -1.52 -3.02 -29.58
N ARG A 36 -1.99 -3.45 -30.76
CA ARG A 36 -1.10 -3.95 -31.81
C ARG A 36 -0.01 -2.92 -32.16
N ALA A 37 -0.38 -1.66 -32.29
CA ALA A 37 0.57 -0.59 -32.61
C ALA A 37 1.60 -0.34 -31.47
N ALA A 38 1.27 -0.58 -30.20
CA ALA A 38 2.22 -0.45 -29.10
C ALA A 38 3.37 -1.47 -29.19
N GLN A 39 3.11 -2.67 -29.71
CA GLN A 39 4.08 -3.75 -29.82
C GLN A 39 5.21 -3.45 -30.83
N GLU A 40 4.99 -2.49 -31.74
CA GLU A 40 6.03 -1.99 -32.66
C GLU A 40 7.07 -1.11 -31.94
N PHE A 41 6.71 -0.48 -30.83
CA PHE A 41 7.60 0.40 -30.05
C PHE A 41 8.27 -0.32 -28.86
N VAL A 42 7.53 -1.21 -28.19
CA VAL A 42 8.02 -1.95 -27.02
C VAL A 42 7.51 -3.38 -27.09
N ARG A 43 8.37 -4.34 -26.86
CA ARG A 43 7.97 -5.76 -26.91
C ARG A 43 7.17 -6.16 -25.66
N PRO A 44 6.16 -7.05 -25.81
CA PRO A 44 5.39 -7.57 -24.67
C PRO A 44 6.26 -8.22 -23.60
N LEU A 45 7.37 -8.87 -24.01
CA LEU A 45 8.32 -9.52 -23.09
C LEU A 45 8.91 -8.54 -22.06
N THR A 46 9.14 -7.27 -22.45
CA THR A 46 9.64 -6.24 -21.53
C THR A 46 8.66 -6.04 -20.38
N PHE A 47 7.38 -5.94 -20.69
CA PHE A 47 6.35 -5.75 -19.67
C PHE A 47 6.09 -7.01 -18.84
N ALA A 48 6.11 -8.19 -19.47
CA ALA A 48 5.98 -9.46 -18.74
C ALA A 48 7.09 -9.65 -17.72
N ALA A 49 8.34 -9.34 -18.10
CA ALA A 49 9.50 -9.43 -17.20
C ALA A 49 9.42 -8.42 -16.02
N LEU A 50 8.87 -7.23 -16.25
CA LEU A 50 8.73 -6.19 -15.21
C LEU A 50 7.54 -6.44 -14.31
N SER A 51 6.36 -6.74 -14.87
CA SER A 51 5.13 -6.90 -14.10
C SER A 51 5.03 -8.25 -13.38
N GLY A 52 5.72 -9.27 -13.88
CA GLY A 52 5.56 -10.65 -13.41
C GLY A 52 4.23 -11.28 -13.84
N GLU A 53 3.44 -10.60 -14.69
CA GLU A 53 2.14 -11.03 -15.16
C GLU A 53 2.12 -11.22 -16.69
N LYS A 54 1.19 -12.05 -17.20
CA LYS A 54 0.95 -12.21 -18.64
C LYS A 54 0.54 -10.87 -19.24
N VAL A 55 1.15 -10.46 -20.34
CA VAL A 55 0.74 -9.26 -21.09
C VAL A 55 -0.38 -9.63 -22.05
N ILE A 56 -1.46 -8.85 -22.06
CA ILE A 56 -2.60 -9.07 -22.94
C ILE A 56 -2.37 -8.25 -24.22
N THR A 57 -2.40 -8.93 -25.38
CA THR A 57 -2.08 -8.32 -26.67
C THR A 57 -3.20 -8.43 -27.71
N GLY A 58 -4.30 -9.10 -27.39
CA GLY A 58 -5.44 -9.28 -28.30
C GLY A 58 -6.68 -9.80 -27.58
N LEU A 59 -7.83 -9.72 -28.25
CA LEU A 59 -9.11 -10.23 -27.72
C LEU A 59 -9.14 -11.77 -27.62
N PHE A 60 -8.36 -12.43 -28.43
CA PHE A 60 -8.28 -13.89 -28.47
C PHE A 60 -6.83 -14.31 -28.33
N SER A 61 -6.55 -15.29 -27.50
CA SER A 61 -5.20 -15.86 -27.38
C SER A 61 -4.87 -16.62 -28.65
N SER A 62 -3.84 -16.20 -29.38
CA SER A 62 -3.24 -16.92 -30.51
C SER A 62 -2.36 -18.06 -29.97
N GLY A 63 -2.97 -19.14 -29.51
CA GLY A 63 -2.28 -20.40 -29.20
C GLY A 63 -2.49 -21.40 -30.35
N GLU A 64 -1.52 -22.25 -30.64
CA GLU A 64 -1.52 -23.25 -31.74
C GLU A 64 -2.58 -24.36 -31.57
N GLU A 65 -3.40 -24.35 -30.53
CA GLU A 65 -4.52 -25.29 -30.39
C GLU A 65 -5.85 -24.57 -30.62
N GLN A 66 -6.42 -24.85 -31.80
CA GLN A 66 -7.70 -24.31 -32.32
C GLN A 66 -8.94 -24.81 -31.60
N GLN A 67 -8.96 -24.87 -30.30
CA GLN A 67 -10.21 -25.07 -29.56
C GLN A 67 -10.74 -23.71 -29.06
N PRO A 68 -12.06 -23.41 -29.27
CA PRO A 68 -12.68 -22.22 -28.71
C PRO A 68 -12.52 -22.24 -27.20
N ASN A 69 -11.67 -21.38 -26.65
CA ASN A 69 -11.49 -21.26 -25.19
C ASN A 69 -12.44 -20.20 -24.68
N ILE A 70 -13.46 -20.63 -23.94
CA ILE A 70 -14.45 -19.73 -23.30
C ILE A 70 -13.75 -18.71 -22.39
N ASP A 71 -12.67 -19.11 -21.71
CA ASP A 71 -11.91 -18.22 -20.84
C ASP A 71 -11.31 -17.01 -21.59
N SER A 72 -10.86 -17.22 -22.81
CA SER A 72 -10.34 -16.13 -23.65
C SER A 72 -11.46 -15.21 -24.18
N ALA A 73 -12.64 -15.74 -24.42
CA ALA A 73 -13.77 -14.95 -24.91
C ALA A 73 -14.33 -13.96 -23.86
N ILE A 74 -14.18 -14.28 -22.57
CA ILE A 74 -14.65 -13.44 -21.45
C ILE A 74 -13.52 -12.79 -20.65
N GLU A 75 -12.25 -12.94 -21.10
CA GLU A 75 -11.07 -12.43 -20.38
C GLU A 75 -11.19 -10.91 -20.11
N HIS A 76 -11.74 -10.12 -21.04
CA HIS A 76 -11.94 -8.70 -20.84
C HIS A 76 -12.95 -8.38 -19.72
N ILE A 77 -13.98 -9.20 -19.51
CA ILE A 77 -14.93 -9.05 -18.39
C ILE A 77 -14.24 -9.40 -17.06
N ALA A 78 -13.50 -10.53 -17.05
CA ALA A 78 -12.76 -10.94 -15.86
C ALA A 78 -11.74 -9.87 -15.42
N VAL A 79 -11.02 -9.27 -16.39
CA VAL A 79 -10.10 -8.16 -16.11
C VAL A 79 -10.86 -6.93 -15.62
N ALA A 80 -11.99 -6.56 -16.27
CA ALA A 80 -12.79 -5.41 -15.88
C ALA A 80 -13.29 -5.48 -14.44
N GLN A 81 -13.64 -6.69 -13.97
CA GLN A 81 -14.11 -6.94 -12.60
C GLN A 81 -12.97 -7.02 -11.56
N ALA A 82 -11.76 -7.32 -12.02
CA ALA A 82 -10.62 -7.56 -11.14
C ALA A 82 -9.73 -6.33 -10.92
N ILE A 83 -9.94 -5.24 -11.65
CA ILE A 83 -9.12 -4.03 -11.57
C ILE A 83 -9.76 -2.95 -10.71
N ASP A 84 -8.90 -2.20 -10.00
CA ASP A 84 -9.28 -1.04 -9.21
C ASP A 84 -9.17 0.27 -10.01
N ALA A 85 -8.43 0.29 -11.13
CA ALA A 85 -8.39 1.38 -12.11
C ALA A 85 -7.89 0.90 -13.47
N LEU A 86 -8.35 1.59 -14.54
CA LEU A 86 -7.80 1.49 -15.89
C LEU A 86 -6.94 2.73 -16.16
N VAL A 87 -5.67 2.53 -16.53
CA VAL A 87 -4.71 3.60 -16.82
C VAL A 87 -4.18 3.42 -18.23
N VAL A 88 -4.20 4.44 -19.07
CA VAL A 88 -3.72 4.37 -20.46
C VAL A 88 -2.54 5.30 -20.65
N VAL A 89 -1.35 4.74 -20.85
CA VAL A 89 -0.08 5.47 -20.97
C VAL A 89 0.84 4.82 -22.02
N PRO A 90 1.20 5.55 -23.07
CA PRO A 90 0.58 6.79 -23.54
C PRO A 90 -0.82 6.55 -24.11
N ALA A 91 -1.68 7.57 -24.09
CA ALA A 91 -2.96 7.56 -24.78
C ALA A 91 -2.84 8.33 -26.12
N THR A 92 -2.94 7.61 -27.24
CA THR A 92 -2.90 8.23 -28.58
C THR A 92 -4.23 8.92 -28.93
N ALA A 93 -4.23 9.83 -29.89
CA ALA A 93 -5.45 10.45 -30.40
C ALA A 93 -6.46 9.39 -30.92
N ASP A 94 -5.97 8.32 -31.51
CA ASP A 94 -6.78 7.19 -31.97
C ASP A 94 -7.54 6.52 -30.84
N VAL A 95 -6.85 6.11 -29.78
CA VAL A 95 -7.51 5.43 -28.64
C VAL A 95 -8.46 6.38 -27.91
N LEU A 96 -8.14 7.68 -27.80
CA LEU A 96 -9.04 8.68 -27.21
C LEU A 96 -10.32 8.82 -28.04
N ALA A 97 -10.21 8.78 -29.38
CA ALA A 97 -11.37 8.79 -30.27
C ALA A 97 -12.23 7.53 -30.11
N HIS A 98 -11.62 6.34 -30.05
CA HIS A 98 -12.35 5.09 -29.80
C HIS A 98 -13.10 5.11 -28.48
N PHE A 99 -12.46 5.57 -27.39
CA PHE A 99 -13.11 5.71 -26.09
C PHE A 99 -14.26 6.71 -26.13
N ALA A 100 -14.06 7.88 -26.75
CA ALA A 100 -15.10 8.91 -26.85
C ALA A 100 -16.31 8.45 -27.67
N GLN A 101 -16.09 7.67 -28.72
CA GLN A 101 -17.15 7.17 -29.61
C GLN A 101 -17.71 5.80 -29.18
N GLY A 102 -17.12 5.14 -28.16
CA GLY A 102 -17.54 3.82 -27.70
C GLY A 102 -17.23 2.70 -28.70
N ILE A 103 -16.15 2.82 -29.45
CA ILE A 103 -15.73 1.81 -30.44
C ILE A 103 -14.84 0.77 -29.74
N ALA A 104 -15.30 -0.48 -29.74
CA ALA A 104 -14.59 -1.64 -29.14
C ALA A 104 -13.97 -2.50 -30.25
N SER A 105 -12.78 -2.13 -30.72
CA SER A 105 -12.10 -2.79 -31.83
C SER A 105 -10.94 -3.71 -31.41
N ASP A 106 -10.49 -3.57 -30.15
CA ASP A 106 -9.43 -4.38 -29.57
C ASP A 106 -9.71 -4.67 -28.08
N PHE A 107 -8.81 -5.38 -27.39
CA PHE A 107 -8.99 -5.71 -25.98
C PHE A 107 -9.07 -4.46 -25.10
N LEU A 108 -8.23 -3.46 -25.33
CA LEU A 108 -8.17 -2.24 -24.50
C LEU A 108 -9.47 -1.43 -24.62
N THR A 109 -9.96 -1.25 -25.83
CA THR A 109 -11.19 -0.48 -26.10
C THR A 109 -12.43 -1.23 -25.63
N THR A 110 -12.43 -2.56 -25.69
CA THR A 110 -13.48 -3.42 -25.13
C THR A 110 -13.47 -3.36 -23.59
N LEU A 111 -12.29 -3.44 -22.98
CA LEU A 111 -12.13 -3.31 -21.52
C LEU A 111 -12.64 -1.95 -21.02
N TYR A 112 -12.37 -0.86 -21.75
CA TYR A 112 -12.85 0.47 -21.40
C TYR A 112 -14.39 0.53 -21.29
N LEU A 113 -15.12 -0.14 -22.19
CA LEU A 113 -16.58 -0.20 -22.12
C LEU A 113 -17.11 -1.16 -21.04
N ALA A 114 -16.33 -2.17 -20.68
CA ALA A 114 -16.75 -3.19 -19.71
C ALA A 114 -16.46 -2.81 -18.24
N THR A 115 -15.50 -1.88 -18.00
CA THR A 115 -15.08 -1.55 -16.64
C THR A 115 -15.94 -0.47 -16.01
N THR A 116 -16.22 -0.63 -14.71
CA THR A 116 -16.79 0.41 -13.84
C THR A 116 -15.71 1.09 -12.98
N ALA A 117 -14.46 0.64 -13.06
CA ALA A 117 -13.35 1.23 -12.35
C ALA A 117 -12.98 2.60 -12.93
N PRO A 118 -12.44 3.53 -12.12
CA PRO A 118 -12.00 4.83 -12.60
C PRO A 118 -10.96 4.70 -13.71
N VAL A 119 -11.05 5.60 -14.69
CA VAL A 119 -10.18 5.61 -15.86
C VAL A 119 -9.28 6.85 -15.84
N VAL A 120 -7.97 6.63 -16.04
CA VAL A 120 -6.96 7.68 -16.17
C VAL A 120 -6.29 7.55 -17.53
N VAL A 121 -6.22 8.64 -18.29
CA VAL A 121 -5.52 8.68 -19.58
C VAL A 121 -4.40 9.72 -19.55
N ALA A 122 -3.22 9.37 -20.04
CA ALA A 122 -2.10 10.29 -20.21
C ALA A 122 -1.79 10.46 -21.72
N PRO A 123 -2.34 11.50 -22.38
CA PRO A 123 -2.17 11.72 -23.79
C PRO A 123 -0.71 12.01 -24.17
N ALA A 124 -0.29 11.48 -25.34
CA ALA A 124 0.97 11.87 -25.97
C ALA A 124 0.82 11.81 -27.49
N MET A 125 1.05 12.96 -28.16
CA MET A 125 0.91 13.10 -29.60
C MET A 125 1.62 14.34 -30.11
N ASN A 126 1.67 14.53 -31.44
CA ASN A 126 2.14 15.76 -32.07
C ASN A 126 1.30 16.96 -31.63
N VAL A 127 1.90 18.17 -31.61
CA VAL A 127 1.22 19.41 -31.17
C VAL A 127 -0.03 19.74 -32.01
N ASN A 128 0.03 19.50 -33.32
CA ASN A 128 -1.13 19.76 -34.20
C ASN A 128 -2.28 18.76 -33.94
N MET A 129 -1.93 17.49 -33.65
CA MET A 129 -2.91 16.48 -33.25
C MET A 129 -3.54 16.81 -31.90
N TRP A 130 -2.75 17.31 -30.97
CA TRP A 130 -3.24 17.75 -29.65
C TRP A 130 -4.22 18.92 -29.78
N ASN A 131 -3.84 19.95 -30.55
CA ASN A 131 -4.67 21.13 -30.75
C ASN A 131 -5.82 20.92 -31.75
N HIS A 132 -5.90 19.76 -32.39
CA HIS A 132 -6.95 19.51 -33.38
C HIS A 132 -8.34 19.51 -32.72
N PRO A 133 -9.34 20.24 -33.30
CA PRO A 133 -10.69 20.35 -32.72
C PRO A 133 -11.33 18.99 -32.40
N ALA A 134 -11.14 17.96 -33.23
CA ALA A 134 -11.63 16.61 -32.97
C ALA A 134 -11.01 15.98 -31.73
N THR A 135 -9.71 16.15 -31.51
CA THR A 135 -9.03 15.64 -30.31
C THR A 135 -9.55 16.34 -29.05
N GLN A 136 -9.69 17.66 -29.10
CA GLN A 136 -10.20 18.42 -27.96
C GLN A 136 -11.68 18.08 -27.66
N ALA A 137 -12.51 17.90 -28.69
CA ALA A 137 -13.89 17.45 -28.53
C ALA A 137 -13.98 16.07 -27.89
N ASN A 138 -13.14 15.10 -28.32
CA ASN A 138 -13.07 13.76 -27.74
C ASN A 138 -12.64 13.81 -26.25
N LEU A 139 -11.65 14.63 -25.92
CA LEU A 139 -11.21 14.82 -24.53
C LEU A 139 -12.30 15.39 -23.66
N GLU A 140 -13.07 16.35 -24.16
CA GLU A 140 -14.19 16.94 -23.43
C GLU A 140 -15.30 15.90 -23.15
N ILE A 141 -15.64 15.08 -24.14
CA ILE A 141 -16.57 13.95 -23.96
C ILE A 141 -16.07 12.99 -22.87
N LEU A 142 -14.78 12.66 -22.89
CA LEU A 142 -14.19 11.76 -21.90
C LEU A 142 -14.19 12.36 -20.48
N ARG A 143 -13.88 13.66 -20.34
CA ARG A 143 -13.97 14.36 -19.05
C ARG A 143 -15.39 14.36 -18.49
N GLN A 144 -16.39 14.63 -19.33
CA GLN A 144 -17.82 14.59 -18.94
C GLN A 144 -18.26 13.19 -18.49
N ARG A 145 -17.63 12.12 -19.00
CA ARG A 145 -17.84 10.73 -18.56
C ARG A 145 -17.03 10.34 -17.34
N GLY A 146 -16.30 11.28 -16.73
CA GLY A 146 -15.50 11.02 -15.52
C GLY A 146 -14.10 10.44 -15.78
N VAL A 147 -13.66 10.37 -17.05
CA VAL A 147 -12.28 9.99 -17.37
C VAL A 147 -11.33 11.11 -16.92
N ARG A 148 -10.34 10.75 -16.13
CA ARG A 148 -9.31 11.68 -15.69
C ARG A 148 -8.22 11.81 -16.74
N VAL A 149 -8.06 13.00 -17.27
CA VAL A 149 -7.03 13.33 -18.26
C VAL A 149 -5.83 13.95 -17.53
N VAL A 150 -4.65 13.34 -17.67
CA VAL A 150 -3.39 13.95 -17.24
C VAL A 150 -2.87 14.78 -18.38
N GLU A 151 -2.91 16.10 -18.23
CA GLU A 151 -2.54 17.04 -19.29
C GLU A 151 -1.11 16.78 -19.78
N PRO A 152 -0.86 16.74 -21.08
CA PRO A 152 0.50 16.55 -21.61
C PRO A 152 1.39 17.73 -21.27
N GLY A 153 2.66 17.45 -21.08
CA GLY A 153 3.69 18.48 -20.92
C GLY A 153 3.95 19.23 -22.21
N SER A 154 4.59 20.39 -22.06
CA SER A 154 5.06 21.20 -23.19
C SER A 154 6.58 21.08 -23.34
N GLY A 155 7.07 21.06 -24.58
CA GLY A 155 8.52 20.95 -24.84
C GLY A 155 8.83 20.53 -26.26
N TYR A 156 10.10 20.17 -26.50
CA TYR A 156 10.54 19.64 -27.78
C TYR A 156 10.00 18.23 -28.00
N LEU A 157 9.37 18.01 -29.12
CA LEU A 157 8.73 16.76 -29.54
C LEU A 157 9.61 15.99 -30.52
N ALA A 158 9.47 14.68 -30.58
CA ALA A 158 10.24 13.83 -31.49
C ALA A 158 10.11 14.19 -32.99
N CYS A 159 9.06 14.90 -33.37
CA CYS A 159 8.85 15.41 -34.72
C CYS A 159 9.55 16.75 -35.01
N GLY A 160 10.38 17.29 -34.10
CA GLY A 160 11.09 18.54 -34.26
C GLY A 160 10.29 19.80 -33.91
N MET A 161 9.05 19.68 -33.47
CA MET A 161 8.19 20.80 -33.06
C MET A 161 8.29 21.04 -31.57
N THR A 162 8.07 22.28 -31.12
CA THR A 162 7.97 22.63 -29.70
C THR A 162 6.52 23.03 -29.38
N GLY A 163 5.98 22.50 -28.30
CA GLY A 163 4.63 22.79 -27.85
C GLY A 163 4.03 21.69 -26.95
N PRO A 164 2.73 21.76 -26.64
CA PRO A 164 2.02 20.73 -25.88
C PRO A 164 1.92 19.41 -26.68
N GLY A 165 1.82 18.30 -25.97
CA GLY A 165 1.67 16.95 -26.56
C GLY A 165 2.73 15.96 -26.12
N ARG A 166 3.74 16.39 -25.37
CA ARG A 166 4.69 15.47 -24.70
C ARG A 166 3.99 14.74 -23.56
N LEU A 167 4.23 13.43 -23.43
CA LEU A 167 3.73 12.68 -22.29
C LEU A 167 4.08 13.42 -20.98
N ALA A 168 3.10 13.55 -20.10
CA ALA A 168 3.28 14.13 -18.77
C ALA A 168 4.43 13.44 -18.02
N GLU A 169 4.98 14.14 -17.05
CA GLU A 169 6.02 13.54 -16.18
C GLU A 169 5.44 12.39 -15.36
N ASN A 170 6.27 11.41 -15.07
CA ASN A 170 5.83 10.16 -14.41
C ASN A 170 5.14 10.42 -13.08
N GLU A 171 5.64 11.38 -12.31
CA GLU A 171 5.09 11.77 -11.00
C GLU A 171 3.65 12.28 -11.12
N ALA A 172 3.34 13.06 -12.13
CA ALA A 172 1.98 13.57 -12.38
C ALA A 172 1.02 12.42 -12.76
N ILE A 173 1.48 11.48 -13.59
CA ILE A 173 0.72 10.29 -13.97
C ILE A 173 0.43 9.44 -12.73
N ILE A 174 1.45 9.13 -11.94
CA ILE A 174 1.31 8.33 -10.72
C ILE A 174 0.38 9.01 -9.72
N ALA A 175 0.51 10.33 -9.50
CA ALA A 175 -0.38 11.07 -8.61
C ALA A 175 -1.85 10.97 -9.05
N ALA A 176 -2.13 11.11 -10.35
CA ALA A 176 -3.48 10.96 -10.90
C ALA A 176 -4.04 9.54 -10.71
N VAL A 177 -3.19 8.50 -10.90
CA VAL A 177 -3.59 7.10 -10.66
C VAL A 177 -3.91 6.87 -9.19
N LEU A 178 -3.05 7.31 -8.27
CA LEU A 178 -3.28 7.14 -6.83
C LEU A 178 -4.55 7.88 -6.39
N GLN A 179 -4.80 9.08 -6.92
CA GLN A 179 -6.03 9.80 -6.66
C GLN A 179 -7.26 9.07 -7.22
N ALA A 180 -7.17 8.46 -8.41
CA ALA A 180 -8.25 7.66 -8.98
C ALA A 180 -8.54 6.40 -8.14
N LEU A 181 -7.50 5.79 -7.58
CA LEU A 181 -7.61 4.66 -6.67
C LEU A 181 -8.14 5.05 -5.27
N GLY A 182 -8.44 6.32 -5.02
CA GLY A 182 -8.78 6.84 -3.69
C GLY A 182 -7.60 6.79 -2.71
N ALA A 183 -6.38 6.60 -3.21
CA ALA A 183 -5.19 6.60 -2.39
C ALA A 183 -4.81 8.07 -2.07
N SER A 184 -5.06 8.46 -0.84
CA SER A 184 -4.58 9.72 -0.29
C SER A 184 -3.04 9.73 -0.28
N GLN A 185 -2.41 10.86 -0.63
CA GLN A 185 -0.96 11.07 -0.47
C GLN A 185 -0.66 11.90 0.78
N ASP A 186 -1.52 11.82 1.77
CA ASP A 186 -1.52 12.65 2.97
C ASP A 186 -0.40 12.30 3.97
N LEU A 187 0.30 11.18 3.74
CA LEU A 187 1.51 10.80 4.46
C LEU A 187 2.79 10.99 3.62
N ALA A 188 2.70 11.67 2.46
CA ALA A 188 3.88 11.99 1.65
C ALA A 188 4.87 12.86 2.45
N GLY A 189 6.15 12.45 2.43
CA GLY A 189 7.21 13.09 3.21
C GLY A 189 7.30 12.63 4.67
N GLU A 190 6.38 11.78 5.16
CA GLU A 190 6.49 11.16 6.47
C GLU A 190 7.28 9.85 6.41
N THR A 191 8.06 9.58 7.45
CA THR A 191 8.71 8.27 7.66
C THR A 191 8.01 7.55 8.80
N VAL A 192 7.36 6.43 8.50
CA VAL A 192 6.56 5.66 9.47
C VAL A 192 7.33 4.42 9.91
N LEU A 193 7.74 4.39 11.16
CA LEU A 193 8.36 3.23 11.81
C LEU A 193 7.28 2.37 12.45
N ILE A 194 7.16 1.12 12.01
CA ILE A 194 6.12 0.19 12.46
C ILE A 194 6.79 -1.03 13.09
N THR A 195 6.35 -1.44 14.29
CA THR A 195 6.71 -2.75 14.84
C THR A 195 5.59 -3.75 14.58
N ALA A 196 5.92 -5.00 14.23
CA ALA A 196 4.94 -6.02 13.90
C ALA A 196 5.38 -7.42 14.40
N GLY A 197 4.41 -8.32 14.52
CA GLY A 197 4.65 -9.70 14.93
C GLY A 197 4.90 -9.87 16.43
N PRO A 198 5.07 -11.11 16.89
CA PRO A 198 5.43 -11.42 18.26
C PRO A 198 6.94 -11.30 18.50
N THR A 199 7.37 -11.27 19.77
CA THR A 199 8.73 -11.59 20.13
C THR A 199 8.83 -13.02 20.67
N ARG A 200 10.02 -13.59 20.63
CA ARG A 200 10.34 -14.93 21.15
C ARG A 200 11.46 -14.83 22.16
N GLU A 201 11.15 -15.17 23.39
CA GLU A 201 12.11 -15.13 24.49
C GLU A 201 12.62 -16.54 24.77
N LYS A 202 13.90 -16.78 24.51
CA LYS A 202 14.50 -18.13 24.56
C LYS A 202 14.46 -18.72 25.96
N ILE A 203 13.94 -19.94 26.07
CA ILE A 203 14.08 -20.80 27.27
C ILE A 203 15.34 -21.69 27.11
N ASP A 204 15.46 -22.30 25.93
CA ASP A 204 16.60 -23.10 25.49
C ASP A 204 16.73 -23.00 23.95
N PRO A 205 17.71 -23.66 23.29
CA PRO A 205 17.84 -23.61 21.83
C PRO A 205 16.61 -24.09 21.02
N VAL A 206 15.65 -24.75 21.68
CA VAL A 206 14.49 -25.36 21.03
C VAL A 206 13.16 -24.69 21.43
N ARG A 207 13.09 -24.16 22.67
CA ARG A 207 11.84 -23.63 23.26
C ARG A 207 11.96 -22.15 23.55
N TYR A 208 10.82 -21.44 23.44
CA TYR A 208 10.71 -20.01 23.72
C TYR A 208 9.34 -19.66 24.31
N LEU A 209 9.25 -18.57 25.02
CA LEU A 209 8.02 -17.87 25.37
C LEU A 209 7.67 -16.89 24.26
N THR A 210 6.39 -16.77 23.94
CA THR A 210 5.90 -15.85 22.91
C THR A 210 4.44 -15.49 23.15
N ASN A 211 4.02 -14.35 22.66
CA ASN A 211 2.62 -13.96 22.61
C ASN A 211 1.95 -14.44 21.32
N ARG A 212 0.64 -14.72 21.38
CA ARG A 212 -0.13 -15.00 20.16
C ARG A 212 -0.18 -13.73 19.31
N SER A 213 0.39 -13.76 18.13
CA SER A 213 0.33 -12.68 17.15
C SER A 213 0.74 -13.20 15.78
N SER A 214 -0.07 -12.91 14.78
CA SER A 214 0.26 -13.21 13.37
C SER A 214 1.06 -12.10 12.68
N GLY A 215 1.14 -10.89 13.26
CA GLY A 215 1.75 -9.73 12.64
C GLY A 215 0.87 -9.01 11.61
N ARG A 216 -0.30 -9.56 11.23
CA ARG A 216 -1.17 -9.06 10.15
C ARG A 216 -1.54 -7.59 10.29
N MET A 217 -1.81 -7.08 11.51
CA MET A 217 -2.17 -5.68 11.71
C MET A 217 -1.03 -4.73 11.36
N GLY A 218 0.18 -5.00 11.83
CA GLY A 218 1.36 -4.20 11.51
C GLY A 218 1.72 -4.23 10.02
N TYR A 219 1.55 -5.37 9.36
CA TYR A 219 1.75 -5.51 7.91
C TYR A 219 0.69 -4.76 7.12
N ALA A 220 -0.58 -4.79 7.54
CA ALA A 220 -1.65 -4.00 6.92
C ALA A 220 -1.41 -2.49 7.06
N LEU A 221 -0.93 -2.02 8.23
CA LEU A 221 -0.52 -0.64 8.44
C LEU A 221 0.66 -0.25 7.57
N ALA A 222 1.66 -1.12 7.43
CA ALA A 222 2.82 -0.87 6.58
C ALA A 222 2.42 -0.72 5.10
N GLU A 223 1.59 -1.63 4.60
CA GLU A 223 1.07 -1.56 3.23
C GLU A 223 0.20 -0.31 3.01
N ALA A 224 -0.69 0.01 3.95
CA ALA A 224 -1.57 1.17 3.85
C ALA A 224 -0.77 2.48 3.92
N ALA A 225 0.27 2.59 4.76
CA ALA A 225 1.13 3.76 4.84
C ALA A 225 1.93 3.99 3.56
N LEU A 226 2.51 2.92 2.96
CA LEU A 226 3.17 2.99 1.65
C LEU A 226 2.24 3.53 0.56
N ARG A 227 0.99 3.04 0.52
CA ARG A 227 -0.01 3.50 -0.46
C ARG A 227 -0.39 4.96 -0.27
N ARG A 228 -0.25 5.50 0.94
CA ARG A 228 -0.47 6.91 1.29
C ARG A 228 0.79 7.78 1.14
N GLY A 229 1.84 7.26 0.51
CA GLY A 229 3.05 7.99 0.15
C GLY A 229 4.12 8.08 1.24
N ALA A 230 3.95 7.37 2.37
CA ALA A 230 4.96 7.34 3.41
C ALA A 230 6.17 6.46 3.04
N ARG A 231 7.36 6.83 3.50
CA ARG A 231 8.48 5.89 3.65
C ARG A 231 8.19 5.00 4.85
N VAL A 232 8.29 3.69 4.70
CA VAL A 232 7.96 2.74 5.77
C VAL A 232 9.17 1.94 6.20
N ILE A 233 9.47 1.97 7.50
CA ILE A 233 10.46 1.13 8.17
C ILE A 233 9.70 0.12 9.03
N LEU A 234 9.83 -1.18 8.73
CA LEU A 234 9.12 -2.26 9.42
C LEU A 234 10.09 -3.07 10.28
N VAL A 235 9.97 -2.97 11.61
CA VAL A 235 10.67 -3.83 12.56
C VAL A 235 9.78 -5.02 12.86
N SER A 236 10.12 -6.18 12.33
CA SER A 236 9.28 -7.38 12.40
C SER A 236 9.88 -8.49 13.26
N GLY A 237 9.14 -8.92 14.27
CA GLY A 237 9.32 -10.20 14.93
C GLY A 237 9.01 -11.36 13.99
N PRO A 238 9.15 -12.62 14.45
CA PRO A 238 8.96 -13.80 13.63
C PRO A 238 7.53 -13.93 13.11
N THR A 239 7.37 -13.97 11.79
CA THR A 239 6.10 -14.16 11.09
C THR A 239 6.33 -14.83 9.74
N THR A 240 5.29 -15.48 9.20
CA THR A 240 5.29 -16.09 7.86
C THR A 240 4.82 -15.11 6.77
N LEU A 241 4.47 -13.88 7.13
CA LEU A 241 3.98 -12.89 6.19
C LEU A 241 5.11 -12.38 5.30
N THR A 242 4.78 -12.14 4.04
CA THR A 242 5.66 -11.42 3.10
C THR A 242 5.53 -9.92 3.35
N PRO A 243 6.63 -9.20 3.61
CA PRO A 243 6.58 -7.76 3.77
C PRO A 243 6.13 -7.05 2.49
N PRO A 244 5.48 -5.89 2.58
CA PRO A 244 5.23 -5.03 1.43
C PRO A 244 6.56 -4.67 0.73
N GLY A 245 6.59 -4.77 -0.62
CA GLY A 245 7.85 -4.73 -1.39
C GLY A 245 8.69 -3.46 -1.22
N ALA A 246 8.05 -2.32 -0.95
CA ALA A 246 8.75 -1.04 -0.74
C ALA A 246 9.08 -0.73 0.73
N ALA A 247 8.78 -1.63 1.69
CA ALA A 247 9.12 -1.43 3.09
C ALA A 247 10.57 -1.80 3.39
N GLU A 248 11.25 -0.95 4.15
CA GLU A 248 12.59 -1.25 4.70
C GLU A 248 12.42 -2.16 5.93
N VAL A 249 12.84 -3.41 5.82
CA VAL A 249 12.54 -4.43 6.85
C VAL A 249 13.75 -4.73 7.73
N THR A 250 13.59 -4.58 9.04
CA THR A 250 14.52 -5.06 10.07
C THR A 250 13.88 -6.24 10.80
N ARG A 251 14.46 -7.44 10.68
CA ARG A 251 13.97 -8.63 11.37
C ARG A 251 14.62 -8.76 12.74
N VAL A 252 13.80 -9.06 13.73
CA VAL A 252 14.22 -9.24 15.13
C VAL A 252 13.57 -10.50 15.70
N GLU A 253 14.10 -11.04 16.78
CA GLU A 253 13.56 -12.24 17.42
C GLU A 253 13.05 -11.94 18.84
N SER A 254 13.80 -11.22 19.66
CA SER A 254 13.48 -10.95 21.06
C SER A 254 12.99 -9.52 21.30
N ALA A 255 12.40 -9.28 22.47
CA ALA A 255 12.00 -7.96 22.93
C ALA A 255 13.21 -6.99 22.98
N GLU A 256 14.37 -7.46 23.42
CA GLU A 256 15.59 -6.66 23.46
C GLU A 256 16.05 -6.23 22.05
N GLN A 257 16.09 -7.16 21.10
CA GLN A 257 16.44 -6.83 19.72
C GLN A 257 15.45 -5.86 19.09
N MET A 258 14.15 -6.02 19.39
CA MET A 258 13.13 -5.08 18.91
C MET A 258 13.32 -3.69 19.52
N ARG A 259 13.62 -3.60 20.80
CA ARG A 259 13.96 -2.37 21.51
C ARG A 259 15.15 -1.66 20.85
N GLU A 260 16.27 -2.37 20.69
CA GLU A 260 17.48 -1.82 20.07
C GLU A 260 17.22 -1.31 18.65
N ALA A 261 16.50 -2.09 17.83
CA ALA A 261 16.15 -1.71 16.46
C ALA A 261 15.27 -0.44 16.43
N VAL A 262 14.22 -0.39 17.27
CA VAL A 262 13.31 0.76 17.35
C VAL A 262 14.06 2.02 17.79
N LEU A 263 14.88 1.95 18.84
CA LEU A 263 15.62 3.11 19.35
C LEU A 263 16.67 3.61 18.35
N LYS A 264 17.34 2.71 17.62
CA LYS A 264 18.29 3.07 16.56
C LYS A 264 17.62 3.78 15.39
N LEU A 265 16.39 3.38 15.04
CA LEU A 265 15.66 3.89 13.89
C LEU A 265 14.76 5.09 14.23
N LEU A 266 14.51 5.36 15.52
CA LEU A 266 13.68 6.46 16.00
C LEU A 266 14.06 7.84 15.42
N PRO A 267 15.36 8.22 15.31
CA PRO A 267 15.72 9.53 14.75
C PRO A 267 15.34 9.71 13.26
N LEU A 268 15.10 8.62 12.54
CA LEU A 268 14.69 8.65 11.13
C LEU A 268 13.17 8.76 10.98
N ALA A 269 12.41 8.47 12.04
CA ALA A 269 10.95 8.39 12.00
C ALA A 269 10.30 9.71 12.35
N SER A 270 9.26 10.08 11.64
CA SER A 270 8.32 11.14 12.01
C SER A 270 7.06 10.60 12.70
N VAL A 271 6.77 9.31 12.48
CA VAL A 271 5.65 8.56 13.08
C VAL A 271 6.15 7.21 13.55
N VAL A 272 5.77 6.79 14.76
CA VAL A 272 6.05 5.46 15.30
C VAL A 272 4.74 4.77 15.64
N ILE A 273 4.51 3.58 15.08
CA ILE A 273 3.31 2.76 15.34
C ILE A 273 3.77 1.45 15.98
N LYS A 274 3.47 1.26 17.26
CA LYS A 274 3.84 0.06 18.00
C LYS A 274 2.70 -0.95 18.04
N THR A 275 2.68 -1.88 17.06
CA THR A 275 1.66 -2.96 16.98
C THR A 275 2.19 -4.34 17.34
N ALA A 276 3.50 -4.50 17.53
CA ALA A 276 4.11 -5.77 17.90
C ALA A 276 3.58 -6.30 19.23
N ALA A 277 3.34 -7.59 19.33
CA ALA A 277 3.01 -8.28 20.56
C ALA A 277 4.31 -8.68 21.29
N VAL A 278 4.93 -7.69 21.93
CA VAL A 278 6.16 -7.88 22.70
C VAL A 278 5.83 -8.63 23.98
N SER A 279 6.61 -9.66 24.31
CA SER A 279 6.47 -10.39 25.58
C SER A 279 6.82 -9.50 26.76
N ASP A 280 5.97 -9.46 27.78
CA ASP A 280 6.20 -8.67 29.01
C ASP A 280 7.24 -9.32 29.94
N TYR A 281 7.48 -10.64 29.78
CA TYR A 281 8.40 -11.43 30.57
C TYR A 281 9.32 -12.26 29.68
N ARG A 282 10.55 -12.47 30.17
CA ARG A 282 11.52 -13.41 29.60
C ARG A 282 12.10 -14.31 30.68
N PRO A 283 12.61 -15.51 30.35
CA PRO A 283 13.39 -16.30 31.28
C PRO A 283 14.61 -15.51 31.78
N LYS A 284 14.83 -15.49 33.10
CA LYS A 284 15.96 -14.78 33.70
C LYS A 284 17.30 -15.42 33.26
N VAL A 285 17.31 -16.72 33.00
CA VAL A 285 18.43 -17.43 32.44
C VAL A 285 17.96 -18.35 31.31
N ALA A 286 18.45 -18.13 30.10
CA ALA A 286 18.24 -19.04 28.99
C ALA A 286 19.31 -20.18 29.04
N ALA A 287 18.86 -21.43 28.94
CA ALA A 287 19.76 -22.55 28.93
C ALA A 287 20.53 -22.66 27.60
N GLY A 288 21.84 -22.81 27.63
CA GLY A 288 22.67 -22.96 26.43
C GLY A 288 22.47 -24.28 25.69
N GLN A 289 21.87 -25.29 26.36
CA GLN A 289 21.54 -26.59 25.77
C GLN A 289 20.09 -26.96 26.04
N LYS A 290 19.52 -27.82 25.15
CA LYS A 290 18.14 -28.30 25.30
C LYS A 290 17.93 -28.94 26.68
N ILE A 291 16.99 -28.41 27.45
CA ILE A 291 16.61 -28.92 28.75
C ILE A 291 15.96 -30.31 28.57
N LYS A 292 16.59 -31.35 29.21
CA LYS A 292 16.03 -32.71 29.18
C LYS A 292 14.85 -32.82 30.14
N ARG A 293 13.80 -33.55 29.75
CA ARG A 293 12.61 -33.79 30.58
C ARG A 293 12.98 -34.60 31.81
N LYS A 294 12.77 -34.03 33.01
CA LYS A 294 13.04 -34.70 34.31
C LYS A 294 11.87 -34.50 35.30
N GLY A 295 10.63 -34.36 34.81
CA GLY A 295 9.47 -34.07 35.65
C GLY A 295 8.97 -32.63 35.50
N PRO A 296 8.29 -32.08 36.51
CA PRO A 296 7.84 -30.66 36.52
C PRO A 296 9.03 -29.71 36.40
N MET A 297 8.81 -28.58 35.71
CA MET A 297 9.84 -27.54 35.51
C MET A 297 9.29 -26.20 35.96
N THR A 298 10.04 -25.46 36.74
CA THR A 298 9.77 -24.08 37.12
C THR A 298 10.66 -23.16 36.31
N LEU A 299 10.10 -22.10 35.71
CA LEU A 299 10.85 -21.04 35.05
C LEU A 299 10.80 -19.78 35.90
N GLU A 300 11.95 -19.24 36.24
CA GLU A 300 12.08 -17.93 36.84
C GLU A 300 12.02 -16.87 35.69
N LEU A 301 11.07 -15.96 35.77
CA LEU A 301 10.86 -14.92 34.77
C LEU A 301 11.25 -13.56 35.33
N GLU A 302 11.78 -12.72 34.44
CA GLU A 302 12.01 -11.29 34.70
C GLU A 302 11.25 -10.43 33.67
N ALA A 303 10.94 -9.19 34.00
CA ALA A 303 10.29 -8.27 33.11
C ALA A 303 11.20 -7.88 31.93
N THR A 304 10.63 -7.80 30.74
CA THR A 304 11.32 -7.26 29.57
C THR A 304 11.32 -5.72 29.59
N PRO A 305 12.21 -5.05 28.85
CA PRO A 305 12.19 -3.58 28.74
C PRO A 305 10.88 -3.06 28.15
N ASP A 306 10.34 -2.01 28.77
CA ASP A 306 9.16 -1.31 28.25
C ASP A 306 9.54 -0.31 27.16
N ILE A 307 9.45 -0.76 25.89
CA ILE A 307 9.82 0.02 24.70
C ILE A 307 9.02 1.33 24.61
N LEU A 308 7.72 1.33 24.94
CA LEU A 308 6.90 2.54 24.90
C LEU A 308 7.34 3.58 25.95
N LYS A 309 7.72 3.13 27.14
CA LYS A 309 8.24 4.01 28.19
C LYS A 309 9.54 4.68 27.76
N GLU A 310 10.44 3.94 27.11
CA GLU A 310 11.70 4.50 26.59
C GLU A 310 11.46 5.44 25.39
N LEU A 311 10.54 5.09 24.51
CA LEU A 311 10.12 5.98 23.42
C LEU A 311 9.58 7.30 23.95
N ALA A 312 8.72 7.26 25.00
CA ALA A 312 8.18 8.45 25.63
C ALA A 312 9.25 9.41 26.17
N GLN A 313 10.37 8.85 26.67
CA GLN A 313 11.51 9.62 27.17
C GLN A 313 12.40 10.21 26.08
N ARG A 314 12.44 9.59 24.90
CA ARG A 314 13.30 9.98 23.78
C ARG A 314 12.54 10.67 22.65
N LYS A 315 11.22 10.71 22.74
CA LYS A 315 10.34 11.38 21.79
C LYS A 315 10.63 12.88 21.76
N GLU A 316 10.92 13.40 20.59
CA GLU A 316 11.04 14.83 20.30
C GLU A 316 9.78 15.33 19.59
N SER A 317 9.75 15.25 18.27
CA SER A 317 8.63 15.66 17.42
C SER A 317 7.83 14.51 16.82
N GLN A 318 8.21 13.26 17.11
CA GLN A 318 7.56 12.08 16.53
C GLN A 318 6.13 11.92 17.06
N ILE A 319 5.22 11.51 16.19
CA ILE A 319 3.89 11.04 16.58
C ILE A 319 4.03 9.57 16.97
N VAL A 320 3.64 9.23 18.19
CA VAL A 320 3.73 7.88 18.74
C VAL A 320 2.35 7.29 18.97
N VAL A 321 2.06 6.17 18.29
CA VAL A 321 0.79 5.44 18.37
C VAL A 321 1.04 4.06 18.98
N GLY A 322 0.37 3.79 20.11
CA GLY A 322 0.40 2.48 20.77
C GLY A 322 -0.79 1.62 20.35
N PHE A 323 -0.59 0.30 20.40
CA PHE A 323 -1.69 -0.68 20.35
C PHE A 323 -1.79 -1.39 21.69
N ALA A 324 -3.02 -1.61 22.16
CA ALA A 324 -3.31 -2.35 23.38
C ALA A 324 -4.41 -3.38 23.11
N ALA A 325 -4.27 -4.54 23.75
CA ALA A 325 -5.30 -5.56 23.84
C ALA A 325 -5.80 -5.58 25.28
N GLU A 326 -7.05 -5.25 25.50
CA GLU A 326 -7.66 -5.15 26.83
C GLU A 326 -8.88 -6.07 26.91
N THR A 327 -9.14 -6.58 28.11
CA THR A 327 -10.30 -7.45 28.39
C THR A 327 -11.31 -6.80 29.30
N GLU A 328 -10.89 -5.78 30.11
CA GLU A 328 -11.73 -5.09 31.09
C GLU A 328 -11.39 -3.60 31.15
N ASN A 329 -12.37 -2.75 31.43
CA ASN A 329 -12.23 -1.29 31.58
C ASN A 329 -11.43 -0.62 30.44
N VAL A 330 -11.71 -1.06 29.20
CA VAL A 330 -10.94 -0.80 27.99
C VAL A 330 -10.60 0.69 27.81
N LEU A 331 -11.60 1.59 27.94
CA LEU A 331 -11.42 3.02 27.71
C LEU A 331 -10.59 3.70 28.81
N GLU A 332 -10.82 3.35 30.06
CA GLU A 332 -10.11 3.94 31.21
C GLU A 332 -8.64 3.55 31.20
N ASN A 333 -8.35 2.24 31.05
CA ASN A 333 -6.99 1.72 30.98
C ASN A 333 -6.22 2.32 29.80
N ALA A 334 -6.89 2.50 28.65
CA ALA A 334 -6.28 3.09 27.47
C ALA A 334 -5.93 4.58 27.68
N ARG A 335 -6.83 5.37 28.28
CA ARG A 335 -6.56 6.78 28.59
C ARG A 335 -5.40 6.94 29.57
N GLN A 336 -5.34 6.11 30.59
CA GLN A 336 -4.22 6.11 31.54
C GLN A 336 -2.90 5.79 30.82
N LYS A 337 -2.88 4.78 29.94
CA LYS A 337 -1.69 4.44 29.12
C LYS A 337 -1.31 5.56 28.15
N LEU A 338 -2.29 6.21 27.51
CA LEU A 338 -2.07 7.35 26.61
C LEU A 338 -1.25 8.45 27.30
N VAL A 339 -1.70 8.85 28.49
CA VAL A 339 -1.05 9.92 29.29
C VAL A 339 0.27 9.44 29.88
N ALA A 340 0.29 8.28 30.56
CA ALA A 340 1.46 7.78 31.27
C ALA A 340 2.65 7.49 30.36
N LYS A 341 2.38 7.16 29.08
CA LYS A 341 3.41 6.85 28.08
C LYS A 341 3.57 7.92 27.00
N ASN A 342 3.03 9.12 27.23
CA ASN A 342 3.12 10.28 26.34
C ASN A 342 2.84 9.92 24.86
N LEU A 343 1.74 9.17 24.64
CA LEU A 343 1.31 8.79 23.30
C LEU A 343 0.42 9.87 22.69
N ASP A 344 0.44 10.00 21.35
CA ASP A 344 -0.47 10.89 20.61
C ASP A 344 -1.79 10.19 20.29
N ALA A 345 -1.76 8.87 20.17
CA ALA A 345 -2.94 8.03 20.05
C ALA A 345 -2.69 6.63 20.61
N ILE A 346 -3.76 5.96 21.03
CA ILE A 346 -3.76 4.54 21.37
C ILE A 346 -4.92 3.86 20.65
N VAL A 347 -4.62 2.71 20.05
CA VAL A 347 -5.60 1.86 19.37
C VAL A 347 -5.85 0.66 20.28
N VAL A 348 -7.08 0.49 20.74
CA VAL A 348 -7.45 -0.56 21.67
C VAL A 348 -8.30 -1.60 20.96
N ASN A 349 -7.88 -2.84 21.08
CA ASN A 349 -8.61 -4.00 20.60
C ASN A 349 -9.29 -4.70 21.79
N ASP A 350 -10.61 -4.84 21.73
CA ASP A 350 -11.37 -5.66 22.67
C ASP A 350 -11.22 -7.13 22.27
N VAL A 351 -10.33 -7.85 22.95
CA VAL A 351 -10.06 -9.27 22.65
C VAL A 351 -11.00 -10.23 23.41
N SER A 352 -11.97 -9.72 24.16
CA SER A 352 -12.99 -10.54 24.87
C SER A 352 -14.03 -11.14 23.91
N ARG A 353 -14.20 -10.56 22.71
CA ARG A 353 -15.18 -11.01 21.71
C ARG A 353 -14.68 -12.23 20.94
N GLN A 354 -15.49 -13.29 20.88
CA GLN A 354 -15.17 -14.48 20.09
C GLN A 354 -15.16 -14.17 18.58
N GLY A 355 -14.14 -14.69 17.85
CA GLY A 355 -14.02 -14.54 16.41
C GLY A 355 -13.22 -13.30 15.95
N ILE A 356 -12.87 -12.39 16.86
CA ILE A 356 -12.06 -11.19 16.60
C ILE A 356 -10.74 -11.32 17.37
N GLY A 357 -9.59 -11.10 16.72
CA GLY A 357 -8.32 -11.14 17.44
C GLY A 357 -7.10 -11.45 16.59
N PHE A 358 -6.09 -12.06 17.21
CA PHE A 358 -4.74 -12.16 16.67
C PHE A 358 -4.65 -12.93 15.34
N ASP A 359 -5.46 -13.98 15.15
CA ASP A 359 -5.42 -14.86 13.98
C ASP A 359 -6.50 -14.57 12.93
N SER A 360 -7.47 -13.69 13.23
CA SER A 360 -8.54 -13.27 12.31
C SER A 360 -8.06 -12.21 11.32
N ASP A 361 -8.63 -12.17 10.12
CA ASP A 361 -8.46 -11.08 9.15
C ASP A 361 -9.30 -9.83 9.50
N ARG A 362 -10.22 -9.98 10.46
CA ARG A 362 -11.11 -8.93 10.95
C ARG A 362 -10.67 -8.44 12.32
N ASN A 363 -11.03 -7.20 12.61
CA ASN A 363 -10.80 -6.59 13.92
C ASN A 363 -11.86 -5.53 14.22
N ALA A 364 -12.09 -5.24 15.51
CA ALA A 364 -12.85 -4.10 15.99
C ALA A 364 -11.96 -3.33 16.97
N VAL A 365 -11.83 -2.04 16.79
CA VAL A 365 -10.93 -1.24 17.63
C VAL A 365 -11.56 0.10 18.02
N THR A 366 -11.12 0.66 19.15
CA THR A 366 -11.38 2.04 19.50
C THR A 366 -10.06 2.82 19.41
N ILE A 367 -10.05 3.92 18.66
CA ILE A 367 -8.91 4.82 18.52
C ILE A 367 -9.13 5.99 19.48
N ILE A 368 -8.19 6.23 20.37
CA ILE A 368 -8.26 7.26 21.39
C ILE A 368 -7.08 8.21 21.23
N THR A 369 -7.38 9.49 21.10
CA THR A 369 -6.42 10.61 21.16
C THR A 369 -6.71 11.45 22.40
N LEU A 370 -5.93 12.51 22.64
CA LEU A 370 -6.21 13.44 23.75
C LEU A 370 -7.56 14.17 23.60
N GLY A 371 -8.06 14.36 22.38
CA GLY A 371 -9.28 15.12 22.09
C GLY A 371 -10.46 14.31 21.57
N GLU A 372 -10.26 13.06 21.15
CA GLU A 372 -11.27 12.33 20.41
C GLU A 372 -11.24 10.83 20.73
N VAL A 373 -12.41 10.20 20.70
CA VAL A 373 -12.59 8.75 20.79
C VAL A 373 -13.39 8.30 19.57
N ILE A 374 -12.84 7.38 18.79
CA ILE A 374 -13.42 6.90 17.53
C ILE A 374 -13.57 5.40 17.60
N ASP A 375 -14.81 4.92 17.56
CA ASP A 375 -15.10 3.50 17.45
C ASP A 375 -15.07 3.06 15.99
N VAL A 376 -14.29 2.02 15.72
CA VAL A 376 -14.23 1.33 14.45
C VAL A 376 -14.89 -0.03 14.64
N PRO A 377 -16.11 -0.22 14.11
CA PRO A 377 -16.83 -1.47 14.23
C PRO A 377 -16.05 -2.61 13.54
N GLU A 378 -16.50 -3.85 13.77
CA GLU A 378 -15.86 -5.01 13.18
C GLU A 378 -15.74 -4.90 11.66
N THR A 379 -14.51 -4.85 11.20
CA THR A 379 -14.16 -4.75 9.78
C THR A 379 -12.84 -5.45 9.48
N THR A 380 -12.35 -5.37 8.24
CA THR A 380 -11.05 -5.95 7.87
C THR A 380 -9.89 -5.21 8.53
N LYS A 381 -8.76 -5.89 8.78
CA LYS A 381 -7.53 -5.24 9.28
C LYS A 381 -7.02 -4.16 8.34
N TRP A 382 -7.30 -4.28 7.06
CA TRP A 382 -7.03 -3.24 6.07
C TRP A 382 -7.81 -1.96 6.36
N GLU A 383 -9.12 -2.07 6.55
CA GLU A 383 -9.97 -0.92 6.85
C GLU A 383 -9.61 -0.28 8.19
N VAL A 384 -9.30 -1.11 9.21
CA VAL A 384 -8.78 -0.60 10.50
C VAL A 384 -7.48 0.18 10.28
N ALA A 385 -6.55 -0.33 9.45
CA ALA A 385 -5.31 0.37 9.14
C ALA A 385 -5.57 1.74 8.48
N GLN A 386 -6.53 1.83 7.56
CA GLN A 386 -6.92 3.11 6.95
C GLN A 386 -7.44 4.10 8.01
N ARG A 387 -8.35 3.67 8.91
CA ARG A 387 -8.89 4.52 9.98
C ARG A 387 -7.81 5.02 10.95
N VAL A 388 -6.85 4.16 11.30
CA VAL A 388 -5.71 4.55 12.14
C VAL A 388 -4.85 5.59 11.42
N LEU A 389 -4.54 5.37 10.14
CA LEU A 389 -3.74 6.29 9.34
C LEU A 389 -4.46 7.61 9.06
N ASP A 390 -5.80 7.64 8.98
CA ASP A 390 -6.58 8.89 8.91
C ASP A 390 -6.30 9.78 10.12
N GLN A 391 -6.28 9.20 11.32
CA GLN A 391 -5.96 9.95 12.54
C GLN A 391 -4.50 10.40 12.56
N ILE A 392 -3.57 9.54 12.14
CA ILE A 392 -2.15 9.89 12.04
C ILE A 392 -1.95 11.06 11.07
N ALA A 393 -2.61 11.04 9.91
CA ALA A 393 -2.52 12.13 8.94
C ALA A 393 -3.03 13.47 9.52
N ARG A 394 -4.14 13.45 10.27
CA ARG A 394 -4.65 14.63 10.99
C ARG A 394 -3.63 15.15 12.02
N LEU A 395 -3.04 14.25 12.79
CA LEU A 395 -2.00 14.61 13.78
C LEU A 395 -0.76 15.21 13.08
N CYS A 396 -0.34 14.66 11.93
CA CYS A 396 0.75 15.20 11.13
C CYS A 396 0.44 16.61 10.59
N GLN A 397 -0.78 16.85 10.13
CA GLN A 397 -1.23 18.16 9.65
C GLN A 397 -1.25 19.18 10.80
N ASN A 398 -1.78 18.83 11.97
CA ASN A 398 -1.82 19.69 13.14
C ASN A 398 -0.40 20.06 13.63
N ARG A 399 0.55 19.12 13.53
CA ARG A 399 1.96 19.38 13.85
C ARG A 399 2.61 20.41 12.90
N LYS A 400 2.29 20.33 11.60
CA LYS A 400 2.80 21.26 10.58
C LYS A 400 2.16 22.64 10.66
N HIS A 401 0.90 22.71 11.09
CA HIS A 401 0.11 23.92 11.21
C HIS A 401 -0.55 23.99 12.61
N PRO A 402 0.21 24.29 13.67
CA PRO A 402 -0.37 24.40 14.99
C PRO A 402 -1.49 25.44 14.97
N VAL A 403 -2.71 25.01 15.29
CA VAL A 403 -3.84 25.93 15.47
C VAL A 403 -3.43 26.91 16.55
N LYS A 404 -3.31 28.19 16.20
CA LYS A 404 -3.10 29.25 17.19
C LYS A 404 -4.31 29.23 18.13
N ALA A 405 -4.05 28.88 19.40
CA ALA A 405 -5.02 28.94 20.48
C ALA A 405 -5.44 30.39 20.79
#